data_29b2ea2a5476ca1be9c13f4d1691e852
#
_entry.id   29b2ea2a5476ca1be9c13f4d1691e852
#
_cell.length_a   1.000
_cell.length_b   1.000
_cell.length_c   1.000
_cell.angle_alpha   90.00
_cell.angle_beta   90.00
_cell.angle_gamma   90.00
#
_symmetry.space_group_name_H-M   'P 1'
#
loop_
_entity.id
_entity.type
_entity.pdbx_description
1 polymer ?
#
loop_
_entity_poly.entity_id
_entity_poly.type
_entity_poly.pdbx_seq_one_letter_code
_entity_poly.pdbx_strand_id
1 'polypeptide(L)'
;MSNIDRRSFLKALGLAGAAAAGAPLATAASEGQKGAAGQMEMRTSSTGDRVSLLGYGCMRMPTVGGVRGAEVDMDAQMRLIDYALEHGVNYFDTAPVYTGGKSEGIMGQCLSRHSRDKYFIATKMSNAWGDSSFEFAHKMYLNSREQLKTDYIDYYLLHAVGSSIESFNERFLDNGLLEFLLKEREEGRIRNLGWSFHGKKEVFDYVVSLHEKYHWDFAQIQHNYLDWNHASGRNVNSSYLYEELASRDIPMTVMEPLRGGALANVPESVSAKMLARNPQASIASWAFRYAGSQPKILSVLSGMTYMEHLQDNIATYSNFVPCTQEELEFLERIAIEMTQFPLIECTACNYCMPCKYGIDIPGIFMHYNKCIREDLMPMSSGDKNYRKLRRAFLVGMDRSVNPLHQASHCIGCGDCIPKCPQTIGIPARLHQIDLFTEKLKQNKEF
;
A
#
# COMPACT_ATOMS: atom_id res chain seq x y z
N MET A 1 -5.93 -12.59 -38.63
CA MET A 1 -6.36 -12.97 -37.27
C MET A 1 -7.70 -12.30 -37.02
N SER A 2 -8.76 -13.09 -36.92
CA SER A 2 -10.15 -12.66 -36.99
C SER A 2 -10.58 -12.03 -35.66
N ASN A 3 -11.04 -10.78 -35.72
CA ASN A 3 -11.72 -10.10 -34.63
C ASN A 3 -13.03 -10.83 -34.29
N ILE A 4 -13.10 -11.44 -33.11
CA ILE A 4 -14.38 -11.91 -32.55
C ILE A 4 -15.05 -10.68 -31.94
N ASP A 5 -16.15 -10.22 -32.59
CA ASP A 5 -16.90 -9.10 -32.10
C ASP A 5 -17.77 -9.50 -30.88
N ARG A 6 -18.07 -8.51 -30.05
CA ARG A 6 -18.85 -8.67 -28.80
C ARG A 6 -20.29 -9.25 -29.05
N ARG A 7 -20.83 -9.11 -30.25
CA ARG A 7 -22.14 -9.67 -30.64
C ARG A 7 -22.07 -11.17 -30.91
N SER A 8 -20.96 -11.63 -31.47
CA SER A 8 -20.70 -13.06 -31.72
C SER A 8 -20.49 -13.84 -30.43
N PHE A 9 -19.87 -13.22 -29.41
CA PHE A 9 -19.71 -13.79 -28.06
C PHE A 9 -21.07 -13.95 -27.35
N LEU A 10 -21.95 -12.95 -27.43
CA LEU A 10 -23.29 -13.02 -26.81
C LEU A 10 -24.23 -14.01 -27.51
N LYS A 11 -24.07 -14.27 -28.83
CA LYS A 11 -24.82 -15.28 -29.55
C LYS A 11 -24.39 -16.72 -29.21
N ALA A 12 -23.12 -16.92 -28.89
CA ALA A 12 -22.61 -18.23 -28.45
C ALA A 12 -23.16 -18.64 -27.06
N LEU A 13 -23.51 -17.67 -26.20
CA LEU A 13 -24.13 -17.90 -24.89
C LEU A 13 -25.66 -18.12 -24.95
N GLY A 14 -26.32 -17.79 -26.08
CA GLY A 14 -27.78 -17.83 -26.24
C GLY A 14 -28.37 -19.12 -26.88
N LEU A 15 -27.55 -20.08 -27.26
CA LEU A 15 -28.01 -21.28 -28.01
C LEU A 15 -28.03 -22.60 -27.21
N ALA A 16 -27.97 -22.54 -25.87
CA ALA A 16 -28.14 -23.70 -24.99
C ALA A 16 -29.35 -23.53 -24.05
N GLY A 17 -30.54 -23.39 -24.60
CA GLY A 17 -31.74 -23.21 -23.80
C GLY A 17 -33.03 -23.52 -24.52
N ALA A 18 -33.29 -24.77 -24.83
CA ALA A 18 -34.67 -25.29 -25.03
C ALA A 18 -34.66 -26.81 -24.90
N ALA A 19 -35.05 -27.32 -23.77
CA ALA A 19 -35.89 -28.47 -23.47
C ALA A 19 -35.50 -29.16 -22.15
N ALA A 20 -36.24 -28.89 -21.09
CA ALA A 20 -36.82 -29.90 -20.21
C ALA A 20 -37.47 -29.20 -18.98
N ALA A 21 -38.72 -29.50 -18.78
CA ALA A 21 -39.54 -29.00 -17.69
C ALA A 21 -39.20 -29.67 -16.36
N GLY A 22 -39.21 -28.89 -15.27
CA GLY A 22 -39.57 -29.34 -13.94
C GLY A 22 -38.48 -29.84 -13.02
N ALA A 23 -37.70 -28.91 -12.41
CA ALA A 23 -37.12 -29.07 -11.06
C ALA A 23 -36.72 -27.68 -10.51
N PRO A 24 -36.77 -27.41 -9.18
CA PRO A 24 -36.51 -26.08 -8.67
C PRO A 24 -35.03 -25.73 -8.84
N LEU A 25 -34.80 -24.51 -9.32
CA LEU A 25 -33.46 -23.92 -9.40
C LEU A 25 -32.88 -23.73 -7.97
N ALA A 26 -32.05 -24.66 -7.56
CA ALA A 26 -31.07 -24.42 -6.53
C ALA A 26 -29.99 -23.52 -7.15
N THR A 27 -29.82 -22.33 -6.62
CA THR A 27 -28.70 -21.45 -6.94
C THR A 27 -27.40 -22.17 -6.56
N ALA A 28 -26.76 -22.80 -7.53
CA ALA A 28 -25.40 -23.26 -7.40
C ALA A 28 -24.48 -22.01 -7.39
N ALA A 29 -24.17 -21.51 -6.20
CA ALA A 29 -22.97 -20.74 -6.00
C ALA A 29 -21.82 -21.64 -6.48
N SER A 30 -21.03 -21.17 -7.43
CA SER A 30 -19.81 -21.83 -7.86
C SER A 30 -18.90 -21.95 -6.63
N GLU A 31 -18.85 -23.14 -6.04
CA GLU A 31 -17.80 -23.52 -5.11
C GLU A 31 -16.49 -23.50 -5.90
N GLY A 32 -15.75 -22.39 -5.79
CA GLY A 32 -14.35 -22.35 -6.18
C GLY A 32 -13.65 -23.50 -5.45
N GLN A 33 -12.88 -24.26 -6.20
CA GLN A 33 -12.06 -25.36 -5.68
C GLN A 33 -11.33 -24.88 -4.44
N LYS A 34 -11.71 -25.40 -3.27
CA LYS A 34 -10.92 -25.34 -2.06
C LYS A 34 -9.67 -26.18 -2.31
N GLY A 35 -8.61 -25.55 -2.82
CA GLY A 35 -7.26 -26.12 -2.68
C GLY A 35 -7.04 -26.39 -1.19
N ALA A 36 -6.37 -27.48 -0.86
CA ALA A 36 -5.97 -27.78 0.52
C ALA A 36 -5.35 -26.52 1.11
N ALA A 37 -5.88 -26.02 2.24
CA ALA A 37 -5.40 -24.81 2.87
C ALA A 37 -3.90 -25.01 3.20
N GLY A 38 -3.03 -24.33 2.44
CA GLY A 38 -1.60 -24.34 2.70
C GLY A 38 -1.31 -23.69 4.04
N GLN A 39 -0.20 -24.04 4.65
CA GLN A 39 0.21 -23.39 5.88
C GLN A 39 0.83 -22.02 5.56
N MET A 40 0.40 -20.96 6.28
CA MET A 40 0.99 -19.63 6.19
C MET A 40 2.50 -19.70 6.46
N GLU A 41 3.29 -19.10 5.58
CA GLU A 41 4.73 -18.96 5.79
C GLU A 41 5.02 -18.10 7.00
N MET A 42 5.87 -18.60 7.90
CA MET A 42 6.24 -17.92 9.14
C MET A 42 7.74 -17.59 9.12
N ARG A 43 8.08 -16.41 9.61
CA ARG A 43 9.46 -15.96 9.81
C ARG A 43 9.74 -15.74 11.29
N THR A 44 10.98 -15.90 11.70
CA THR A 44 11.38 -15.72 13.11
C THR A 44 12.05 -14.36 13.25
N SER A 45 11.55 -13.52 14.19
CA SER A 45 12.16 -12.23 14.54
C SER A 45 13.45 -12.42 15.33
N SER A 46 14.21 -11.34 15.54
CA SER A 46 15.39 -11.31 16.43
C SER A 46 15.10 -11.71 17.88
N THR A 47 13.85 -11.50 18.33
CA THR A 47 13.38 -11.84 19.68
C THR A 47 12.74 -13.22 19.78
N GLY A 48 12.69 -13.98 18.68
CA GLY A 48 12.16 -15.33 18.61
C GLY A 48 10.65 -15.43 18.31
N ASP A 49 9.98 -14.30 18.03
CA ASP A 49 8.57 -14.30 17.63
C ASP A 49 8.38 -14.97 16.27
N ARG A 50 7.37 -15.83 16.16
CA ARG A 50 6.96 -16.42 14.88
C ARG A 50 5.91 -15.55 14.20
N VAL A 51 6.36 -14.73 13.24
CA VAL A 51 5.56 -13.73 12.54
C VAL A 51 5.16 -14.25 11.16
N SER A 52 3.90 -14.04 10.77
CA SER A 52 3.44 -14.39 9.42
C SER A 52 4.12 -13.53 8.36
N LEU A 53 4.56 -14.17 7.27
CA LEU A 53 5.18 -13.43 6.15
C LEU A 53 4.19 -12.46 5.50
N LEU A 54 2.89 -12.76 5.52
CA LEU A 54 1.84 -11.80 5.21
C LEU A 54 1.47 -11.00 6.47
N GLY A 55 1.68 -9.68 6.44
CA GLY A 55 1.22 -8.75 7.45
C GLY A 55 -0.03 -7.98 7.01
N TYR A 56 -0.94 -7.69 7.93
CA TYR A 56 -2.15 -6.91 7.67
C TYR A 56 -1.87 -5.42 7.93
N GLY A 57 -1.81 -4.62 6.83
CA GLY A 57 -1.64 -3.17 6.89
C GLY A 57 -2.97 -2.45 7.11
N CYS A 58 -3.11 -1.73 8.22
CA CYS A 58 -4.36 -1.11 8.67
C CYS A 58 -4.56 0.33 8.19
N MET A 59 -3.81 0.77 7.18
CA MET A 59 -3.93 2.11 6.60
C MET A 59 -5.17 2.26 5.70
N ARG A 60 -5.61 1.17 5.07
CA ARG A 60 -6.73 1.11 4.12
C ARG A 60 -7.76 0.12 4.61
N MET A 61 -8.84 0.64 5.20
CA MET A 61 -9.95 -0.16 5.70
C MET A 61 -11.15 -0.11 4.74
N PRO A 62 -12.04 -1.11 4.75
CA PRO A 62 -13.28 -1.06 4.01
C PRO A 62 -14.14 0.11 4.50
N THR A 63 -14.84 0.75 3.58
CA THR A 63 -15.74 1.87 3.88
C THR A 63 -17.17 1.54 3.48
N VAL A 64 -18.14 2.13 4.16
CA VAL A 64 -19.56 1.94 3.89
C VAL A 64 -19.84 2.24 2.41
N GLY A 65 -20.42 1.25 1.72
CA GLY A 65 -20.70 1.32 0.28
C GLY A 65 -19.47 1.38 -0.64
N GLY A 66 -18.26 1.15 -0.12
CA GLY A 66 -17.01 1.26 -0.89
C GLY A 66 -16.67 2.70 -1.30
N VAL A 67 -17.33 3.70 -0.71
CA VAL A 67 -17.15 5.12 -1.06
C VAL A 67 -15.92 5.66 -0.35
N ARG A 68 -14.98 6.21 -1.13
CA ARG A 68 -13.76 6.82 -0.58
C ARG A 68 -14.10 7.99 0.34
N GLY A 69 -13.54 8.00 1.56
CA GLY A 69 -13.78 9.02 2.57
C GLY A 69 -15.05 8.83 3.40
N ALA A 70 -15.86 7.80 3.11
CA ALA A 70 -16.96 7.40 3.99
C ALA A 70 -16.43 6.77 5.29
N GLU A 71 -17.34 6.53 6.24
CA GLU A 71 -17.02 5.83 7.47
C GLU A 71 -16.55 4.41 7.20
N VAL A 72 -15.72 3.88 8.12
CA VAL A 72 -15.26 2.50 8.04
C VAL A 72 -16.45 1.55 8.26
N ASP A 73 -16.57 0.57 7.38
CA ASP A 73 -17.50 -0.54 7.55
C ASP A 73 -16.94 -1.51 8.60
N MET A 74 -17.36 -1.33 9.85
CA MET A 74 -16.85 -2.11 10.99
C MET A 74 -17.15 -3.60 10.86
N ASP A 75 -18.31 -3.97 10.32
CA ASP A 75 -18.67 -5.38 10.13
C ASP A 75 -17.79 -6.04 9.07
N ALA A 76 -17.51 -5.33 7.97
CA ALA A 76 -16.58 -5.81 6.95
C ALA A 76 -15.16 -5.91 7.52
N GLN A 77 -14.70 -4.91 8.29
CA GLN A 77 -13.37 -4.92 8.90
C GLN A 77 -13.22 -6.08 9.89
N MET A 78 -14.20 -6.33 10.74
CA MET A 78 -14.19 -7.45 11.68
C MET A 78 -14.11 -8.80 10.97
N ARG A 79 -14.90 -9.01 9.90
CA ARG A 79 -14.83 -10.24 9.09
C ARG A 79 -13.46 -10.44 8.45
N LEU A 80 -12.82 -9.37 7.96
CA LEU A 80 -11.47 -9.44 7.39
C LEU A 80 -10.43 -9.85 8.44
N ILE A 81 -10.49 -9.26 9.65
CA ILE A 81 -9.56 -9.60 10.74
C ILE A 81 -9.77 -11.04 11.22
N ASP A 82 -11.02 -11.46 11.42
CA ASP A 82 -11.35 -12.84 11.82
C ASP A 82 -10.80 -13.84 10.79
N TYR A 83 -11.06 -13.61 9.52
CA TYR A 83 -10.57 -14.46 8.43
C TYR A 83 -9.03 -14.48 8.35
N ALA A 84 -8.37 -13.33 8.52
CA ALA A 84 -6.92 -13.24 8.53
C ALA A 84 -6.29 -14.09 9.63
N LEU A 85 -6.80 -13.99 10.87
CA LEU A 85 -6.34 -14.77 12.02
C LEU A 85 -6.59 -16.27 11.84
N GLU A 86 -7.77 -16.66 11.34
CA GLU A 86 -8.13 -18.05 11.05
C GLU A 86 -7.19 -18.71 10.03
N HIS A 87 -6.60 -17.90 9.12
CA HIS A 87 -5.68 -18.37 8.08
C HIS A 87 -4.21 -18.10 8.39
N GLY A 88 -3.88 -17.81 9.65
CA GLY A 88 -2.50 -17.73 10.15
C GLY A 88 -1.82 -16.37 9.96
N VAL A 89 -2.51 -15.33 9.52
CA VAL A 89 -1.99 -13.95 9.53
C VAL A 89 -2.02 -13.44 10.96
N ASN A 90 -0.85 -13.12 11.51
CA ASN A 90 -0.75 -12.74 12.92
C ASN A 90 -0.03 -11.40 13.16
N TYR A 91 0.36 -10.66 12.13
CA TYR A 91 1.03 -9.35 12.25
C TYR A 91 0.12 -8.24 11.72
N PHE A 92 -0.25 -7.29 12.59
CA PHE A 92 -1.18 -6.19 12.29
C PHE A 92 -0.48 -4.84 12.49
N ASP A 93 -0.29 -4.09 11.39
CA ASP A 93 0.43 -2.82 11.37
C ASP A 93 -0.51 -1.63 11.26
N THR A 94 -0.49 -0.76 12.25
CA THR A 94 -1.28 0.47 12.31
C THR A 94 -0.43 1.71 12.63
N ALA A 95 -1.05 2.86 12.81
CA ALA A 95 -0.44 4.09 13.29
C ALA A 95 -1.51 5.08 13.79
N PRO A 96 -1.17 6.02 14.70
CA PRO A 96 -2.08 7.06 15.19
C PRO A 96 -2.69 7.93 14.10
N VAL A 97 -1.97 8.13 12.97
CA VAL A 97 -2.40 9.01 11.86
C VAL A 97 -3.21 8.28 10.78
N TYR A 98 -3.33 6.94 10.83
CA TYR A 98 -4.03 6.18 9.81
C TYR A 98 -5.55 6.35 9.92
N THR A 99 -6.24 6.30 8.78
CA THR A 99 -7.71 6.40 8.70
C THR A 99 -8.25 7.66 9.43
N GLY A 100 -7.55 8.79 9.26
CA GLY A 100 -7.94 10.05 9.92
C GLY A 100 -7.84 10.01 11.44
N GLY A 101 -6.92 9.22 11.99
CA GLY A 101 -6.70 9.08 13.43
C GLY A 101 -7.56 8.00 14.11
N LYS A 102 -8.31 7.21 13.34
CA LYS A 102 -9.26 6.21 13.87
C LYS A 102 -8.72 4.77 13.86
N SER A 103 -7.62 4.51 13.14
CA SER A 103 -7.16 3.15 12.86
C SER A 103 -6.84 2.35 14.11
N GLU A 104 -6.14 2.91 15.10
CA GLU A 104 -5.80 2.22 16.35
C GLU A 104 -7.05 1.82 17.14
N GLY A 105 -8.03 2.72 17.29
CA GLY A 105 -9.28 2.43 17.99
C GLY A 105 -10.13 1.35 17.30
N ILE A 106 -10.16 1.36 15.95
CA ILE A 106 -10.83 0.32 15.15
C ILE A 106 -10.13 -1.02 15.35
N MET A 107 -8.80 -1.05 15.25
CA MET A 107 -8.04 -2.29 15.44
C MET A 107 -8.12 -2.81 16.87
N GLY A 108 -8.11 -1.93 17.87
CA GLY A 108 -8.36 -2.30 19.26
C GLY A 108 -9.72 -2.97 19.47
N GLN A 109 -10.78 -2.50 18.78
CA GLN A 109 -12.08 -3.16 18.80
C GLN A 109 -12.08 -4.52 18.09
N CYS A 110 -11.42 -4.63 16.94
CA CYS A 110 -11.36 -5.88 16.20
C CYS A 110 -10.53 -6.94 16.92
N LEU A 111 -9.30 -6.60 17.33
CA LEU A 111 -8.34 -7.55 17.88
C LEU A 111 -8.66 -7.98 19.31
N SER A 112 -9.23 -7.10 20.15
CA SER A 112 -9.59 -7.44 21.54
C SER A 112 -10.68 -8.53 21.68
N ARG A 113 -11.30 -8.95 20.58
CA ARG A 113 -12.22 -10.08 20.50
C ARG A 113 -11.52 -11.43 20.50
N HIS A 114 -10.20 -11.43 20.26
CA HIS A 114 -9.35 -12.60 20.16
C HIS A 114 -8.35 -12.65 21.31
N SER A 115 -7.84 -13.86 21.62
CA SER A 115 -6.80 -14.04 22.63
C SER A 115 -5.52 -13.28 22.20
N ARG A 116 -4.92 -12.51 23.13
CA ARG A 116 -3.81 -11.59 22.89
C ARG A 116 -2.54 -12.28 22.36
N ASP A 117 -2.35 -13.54 22.67
CA ASP A 117 -1.23 -14.39 22.24
C ASP A 117 -1.32 -14.85 20.76
N LYS A 118 -2.46 -14.63 20.10
CA LYS A 118 -2.66 -15.03 18.71
C LYS A 118 -2.14 -14.03 17.68
N TYR A 119 -1.76 -12.82 18.11
CA TYR A 119 -1.38 -11.77 17.17
C TYR A 119 -0.34 -10.82 17.74
N PHE A 120 0.39 -10.19 16.85
CA PHE A 120 1.33 -9.11 17.10
C PHE A 120 0.75 -7.78 16.62
N ILE A 121 0.86 -6.75 17.45
CA ILE A 121 0.47 -5.38 17.13
C ILE A 121 1.72 -4.56 16.84
N ALA A 122 1.75 -3.93 15.66
CA ALA A 122 2.71 -2.90 15.32
C ALA A 122 2.01 -1.54 15.26
N THR A 123 2.55 -0.54 15.97
CA THR A 123 2.14 0.86 15.85
C THR A 123 3.32 1.81 15.94
N LYS A 124 3.09 3.13 15.77
CA LYS A 124 4.17 4.05 15.44
C LYS A 124 4.09 5.35 16.22
N MET A 125 5.25 5.91 16.57
CA MET A 125 5.39 7.28 17.06
C MET A 125 5.27 8.27 15.89
N SER A 126 4.07 8.83 15.68
CA SER A 126 3.73 9.65 14.51
C SER A 126 3.84 11.16 14.76
N ASN A 127 4.83 11.60 15.53
CA ASN A 127 5.03 13.00 15.92
C ASN A 127 5.59 13.91 14.80
N ALA A 128 5.83 13.39 13.59
CA ALA A 128 6.25 14.19 12.43
C ALA A 128 5.18 15.19 11.94
N TRP A 129 3.93 14.98 12.32
CA TRP A 129 2.78 15.80 11.90
C TRP A 129 2.18 16.62 13.06
N GLY A 130 2.93 16.81 14.12
CA GLY A 130 2.50 17.54 15.32
C GLY A 130 3.65 18.26 16.00
N ASP A 131 3.53 18.37 17.30
CA ASP A 131 4.58 18.91 18.18
C ASP A 131 5.67 17.84 18.42
N SER A 132 6.93 18.23 18.37
CA SER A 132 8.08 17.37 18.66
C SER A 132 8.43 17.31 20.16
N SER A 133 7.64 17.93 21.05
CA SER A 133 7.88 17.87 22.50
C SER A 133 7.73 16.46 23.07
N PHE A 134 8.43 16.20 24.15
CA PHE A 134 8.29 14.94 24.90
C PHE A 134 6.87 14.71 25.37
N GLU A 135 6.22 15.75 25.91
CA GLU A 135 4.86 15.66 26.45
C GLU A 135 3.84 15.22 25.39
N PHE A 136 3.94 15.77 24.18
CA PHE A 136 3.08 15.39 23.07
C PHE A 136 3.34 13.93 22.65
N ALA A 137 4.61 13.56 22.48
CA ALA A 137 4.97 12.20 22.08
C ALA A 137 4.61 11.15 23.14
N HIS A 138 4.83 11.46 24.42
CA HIS A 138 4.44 10.58 25.54
C HIS A 138 2.93 10.38 25.62
N LYS A 139 2.15 11.47 25.46
CA LYS A 139 0.68 11.37 25.40
C LYS A 139 0.22 10.51 24.22
N MET A 140 0.86 10.65 23.04
CA MET A 140 0.56 9.83 21.87
C MET A 140 0.83 8.34 22.14
N TYR A 141 1.95 8.01 22.76
CA TYR A 141 2.28 6.62 23.16
C TYR A 141 1.23 6.02 24.09
N LEU A 142 0.84 6.76 25.14
CA LEU A 142 -0.18 6.28 26.09
C LEU A 142 -1.54 6.11 25.41
N ASN A 143 -1.93 7.07 24.55
CA ASN A 143 -3.18 6.98 23.77
C ASN A 143 -3.16 5.78 22.82
N SER A 144 -2.04 5.46 22.17
CA SER A 144 -1.94 4.28 21.31
C SER A 144 -2.24 2.99 22.06
N ARG A 145 -1.72 2.82 23.28
CA ARG A 145 -2.00 1.66 24.14
C ARG A 145 -3.46 1.58 24.54
N GLU A 146 -4.06 2.72 24.91
CA GLU A 146 -5.48 2.83 25.26
C GLU A 146 -6.39 2.46 24.06
N GLN A 147 -6.14 3.06 22.89
CA GLN A 147 -6.92 2.82 21.67
C GLN A 147 -6.80 1.36 21.20
N LEU A 148 -5.61 0.77 21.28
CA LEU A 148 -5.35 -0.62 20.92
C LEU A 148 -5.80 -1.61 22.00
N LYS A 149 -6.22 -1.13 23.18
CA LYS A 149 -6.68 -1.95 24.32
C LYS A 149 -5.64 -2.99 24.75
N THR A 150 -4.39 -2.58 24.89
CA THR A 150 -3.28 -3.49 25.22
C THR A 150 -2.33 -2.88 26.25
N ASP A 151 -1.77 -3.73 27.11
CA ASP A 151 -0.79 -3.34 28.11
C ASP A 151 0.64 -3.28 27.54
N TYR A 152 0.89 -3.90 26.38
CA TYR A 152 2.16 -3.91 25.69
C TYR A 152 1.99 -3.88 24.18
N ILE A 153 2.98 -3.35 23.48
CA ILE A 153 3.07 -3.27 22.02
C ILE A 153 4.19 -4.21 21.56
N ASP A 154 3.88 -5.11 20.61
CA ASP A 154 4.87 -6.07 20.15
C ASP A 154 5.95 -5.41 19.25
N TYR A 155 5.56 -4.48 18.39
CA TYR A 155 6.44 -3.79 17.44
C TYR A 155 6.15 -2.29 17.46
N TYR A 156 7.06 -1.49 17.98
CA TYR A 156 6.90 -0.04 18.04
C TYR A 156 7.90 0.65 17.13
N LEU A 157 7.44 1.59 16.28
CA LEU A 157 8.27 2.22 15.28
C LEU A 157 8.40 3.73 15.50
N LEU A 158 9.59 4.27 15.32
CA LEU A 158 9.78 5.69 15.03
C LEU A 158 9.25 5.95 13.61
N HIS A 159 8.18 6.74 13.49
CA HIS A 159 7.42 6.85 12.23
C HIS A 159 8.04 7.82 11.24
N ALA A 160 8.17 7.38 9.97
CA ALA A 160 8.58 8.21 8.84
C ALA A 160 9.87 8.99 9.11
N VAL A 161 10.92 8.29 9.55
CA VAL A 161 12.26 8.85 9.58
C VAL A 161 12.76 9.05 8.14
N GLY A 162 13.54 10.08 7.87
CA GLY A 162 14.12 10.28 6.53
C GLY A 162 14.00 11.69 5.96
N SER A 163 13.36 12.65 6.63
CA SER A 163 13.29 14.03 6.15
C SER A 163 14.64 14.75 6.27
N SER A 164 15.23 14.77 7.45
CA SER A 164 16.60 15.23 7.72
C SER A 164 17.12 14.67 9.04
N ILE A 165 18.43 14.73 9.26
CA ILE A 165 19.09 14.31 10.52
C ILE A 165 18.61 15.21 11.67
N GLU A 166 18.50 16.52 11.43
CA GLU A 166 18.02 17.48 12.43
C GLU A 166 16.59 17.13 12.86
N SER A 167 15.70 16.83 11.92
CA SER A 167 14.33 16.42 12.25
C SER A 167 14.28 15.11 13.02
N PHE A 168 15.18 14.16 12.75
CA PHE A 168 15.28 12.94 13.54
C PHE A 168 15.72 13.23 14.98
N ASN A 169 16.76 14.06 15.14
CA ASN A 169 17.28 14.42 16.45
C ASN A 169 16.24 15.17 17.29
N GLU A 170 15.61 16.21 16.74
CA GLU A 170 14.56 16.98 17.42
C GLU A 170 13.37 16.12 17.87
N ARG A 171 12.97 15.16 17.04
CA ARG A 171 11.80 14.33 17.30
C ARG A 171 12.05 13.21 18.30
N PHE A 172 13.28 12.71 18.40
CA PHE A 172 13.55 11.47 19.10
C PHE A 172 14.70 11.52 20.08
N LEU A 173 15.76 12.31 19.82
CA LEU A 173 16.95 12.35 20.66
C LEU A 173 16.94 13.53 21.63
N ASP A 174 16.80 14.74 21.12
CA ASP A 174 17.01 15.98 21.88
C ASP A 174 15.94 16.21 22.96
N ASN A 175 14.75 15.64 22.75
CA ASN A 175 13.62 15.70 23.67
C ASN A 175 13.58 14.55 24.69
N GLY A 176 14.54 13.59 24.65
CA GLY A 176 14.58 12.43 25.57
C GLY A 176 13.57 11.31 25.25
N LEU A 177 12.84 11.40 24.12
CA LEU A 177 11.83 10.41 23.78
C LEU A 177 12.41 9.02 23.53
N LEU A 178 13.54 8.92 22.83
CA LEU A 178 14.15 7.63 22.54
C LEU A 178 14.61 6.93 23.82
N GLU A 179 15.17 7.67 24.79
CA GLU A 179 15.55 7.12 26.10
C GLU A 179 14.32 6.55 26.84
N PHE A 180 13.19 7.26 26.80
CA PHE A 180 11.92 6.78 27.34
C PHE A 180 11.47 5.48 26.64
N LEU A 181 11.49 5.41 25.31
CA LEU A 181 11.05 4.22 24.55
C LEU A 181 11.97 3.02 24.78
N LEU A 182 13.27 3.23 24.97
CA LEU A 182 14.23 2.20 25.37
C LEU A 182 13.91 1.64 26.75
N LYS A 183 13.54 2.48 27.69
CA LYS A 183 13.07 2.05 29.02
C LYS A 183 11.77 1.25 28.93
N GLU A 184 10.81 1.67 28.10
CA GLU A 184 9.58 0.91 27.84
C GLU A 184 9.88 -0.47 27.25
N ARG A 185 10.94 -0.58 26.41
CA ARG A 185 11.44 -1.87 25.91
C ARG A 185 12.06 -2.73 27.01
N GLU A 186 12.91 -2.17 27.85
CA GLU A 186 13.52 -2.88 28.98
C GLU A 186 12.46 -3.41 29.96
N GLU A 187 11.39 -2.65 30.19
CA GLU A 187 10.28 -3.00 31.05
C GLU A 187 9.23 -3.91 30.37
N GLY A 188 9.43 -4.28 29.10
CA GLY A 188 8.60 -5.20 28.34
C GLY A 188 7.25 -4.64 27.86
N ARG A 189 7.04 -3.32 27.96
CA ARG A 189 5.85 -2.66 27.39
C ARG A 189 5.99 -2.39 25.89
N ILE A 190 7.21 -2.36 25.38
CA ILE A 190 7.55 -2.51 23.98
C ILE A 190 8.41 -3.76 23.84
N ARG A 191 8.04 -4.70 22.96
CA ARG A 191 8.85 -5.91 22.78
C ARG A 191 9.95 -5.74 21.74
N ASN A 192 9.63 -5.06 20.63
CA ASN A 192 10.57 -4.76 19.55
C ASN A 192 10.48 -3.28 19.20
N LEU A 193 11.62 -2.57 19.24
CA LEU A 193 11.73 -1.15 18.88
C LEU A 193 12.45 -1.01 17.53
N GLY A 194 11.79 -0.35 16.60
CA GLY A 194 12.34 -0.13 15.26
C GLY A 194 11.93 1.22 14.69
N TRP A 195 12.02 1.35 13.38
CA TRP A 195 11.69 2.59 12.68
C TRP A 195 11.18 2.32 11.26
N SER A 196 10.42 3.27 10.71
CA SER A 196 9.96 3.23 9.31
C SER A 196 10.60 4.34 8.51
N PHE A 197 11.08 4.02 7.30
CA PHE A 197 11.87 4.92 6.49
C PHE A 197 11.18 5.29 5.17
N HIS A 198 11.11 6.61 4.93
CA HIS A 198 10.86 7.23 3.63
C HIS A 198 11.74 8.48 3.54
N GLY A 199 12.71 8.51 2.64
CA GLY A 199 13.50 9.73 2.53
C GLY A 199 14.89 9.60 1.94
N LYS A 200 15.79 10.42 2.44
CA LYS A 200 17.10 10.61 1.88
C LYS A 200 18.12 9.59 2.42
N LYS A 201 19.06 9.20 1.55
CA LYS A 201 20.11 8.23 1.89
C LYS A 201 20.91 8.62 3.13
N GLU A 202 21.32 9.88 3.25
CA GLU A 202 22.12 10.35 4.39
C GLU A 202 21.41 10.19 5.73
N VAL A 203 20.09 10.30 5.76
CA VAL A 203 19.28 10.08 6.97
C VAL A 203 19.16 8.60 7.29
N PHE A 204 18.99 7.77 6.27
CA PHE A 204 19.00 6.32 6.44
C PHE A 204 20.33 5.85 7.05
N ASP A 205 21.45 6.24 6.44
CA ASP A 205 22.79 5.87 6.91
C ASP A 205 23.03 6.30 8.37
N TYR A 206 22.57 7.52 8.71
CA TYR A 206 22.64 8.02 10.08
C TYR A 206 21.83 7.14 11.04
N VAL A 207 20.57 6.84 10.75
CA VAL A 207 19.71 6.02 11.65
C VAL A 207 20.24 4.59 11.77
N VAL A 208 20.76 4.02 10.69
CA VAL A 208 21.42 2.71 10.70
C VAL A 208 22.68 2.73 11.56
N SER A 209 23.50 3.78 11.49
CA SER A 209 24.72 3.91 12.32
C SER A 209 24.43 3.93 13.82
N LEU A 210 23.24 4.37 14.22
CA LEU A 210 22.80 4.36 15.61
C LEU A 210 22.47 2.95 16.14
N HIS A 211 22.47 1.93 15.28
CA HIS A 211 22.19 0.55 15.69
C HIS A 211 23.19 0.02 16.71
N GLU A 212 24.48 0.38 16.60
CA GLU A 212 25.52 0.00 17.59
C GLU A 212 25.19 0.45 19.01
N LYS A 213 24.48 1.59 19.13
CA LYS A 213 24.12 2.18 20.43
C LYS A 213 22.75 1.74 20.92
N TYR A 214 21.74 1.68 20.02
CA TYR A 214 20.34 1.52 20.41
C TYR A 214 19.77 0.13 20.12
N HIS A 215 20.50 -0.69 19.36
CA HIS A 215 20.13 -2.08 19.02
C HIS A 215 18.70 -2.16 18.46
N TRP A 216 18.52 -1.60 17.25
CA TRP A 216 17.23 -1.69 16.54
C TRP A 216 16.83 -3.14 16.33
N ASP A 217 15.62 -3.53 16.74
CA ASP A 217 15.13 -4.88 16.63
C ASP A 217 14.62 -5.19 15.20
N PHE A 218 14.21 -4.15 14.45
CA PHE A 218 13.77 -4.24 13.06
C PHE A 218 13.69 -2.88 12.38
N ALA A 219 13.53 -2.88 11.06
CA ALA A 219 13.23 -1.68 10.28
C ALA A 219 12.08 -1.94 9.31
N GLN A 220 11.28 -0.92 8.99
CA GLN A 220 10.23 -0.98 7.98
C GLN A 220 10.65 -0.14 6.78
N ILE A 221 10.79 -0.80 5.61
CA ILE A 221 11.26 -0.18 4.37
C ILE A 221 10.25 -0.36 3.23
N GLN A 222 10.26 0.58 2.29
CA GLN A 222 9.60 0.41 1.01
C GLN A 222 10.39 -0.60 0.18
N HIS A 223 9.73 -1.70 -0.24
CA HIS A 223 10.40 -2.75 -1.02
C HIS A 223 9.44 -3.44 -1.98
N ASN A 224 9.76 -3.42 -3.26
CA ASN A 224 9.07 -4.09 -4.35
C ASN A 224 10.00 -4.18 -5.58
N TYR A 225 9.61 -4.90 -6.62
CA TYR A 225 10.45 -5.13 -7.79
C TYR A 225 10.77 -3.85 -8.61
N LEU A 226 9.93 -2.81 -8.52
CA LEU A 226 10.20 -1.53 -9.19
C LEU A 226 11.21 -0.69 -8.39
N ASP A 227 10.97 -0.54 -7.08
CA ASP A 227 11.84 0.29 -6.23
C ASP A 227 13.16 -0.38 -5.89
N TRP A 228 13.35 -1.65 -6.25
CA TRP A 228 14.61 -2.35 -6.03
C TRP A 228 15.80 -1.58 -6.62
N ASN A 229 15.71 -1.26 -7.92
CA ASN A 229 16.74 -0.50 -8.64
C ASN A 229 16.23 0.82 -9.26
N HIS A 230 14.92 1.07 -9.24
CA HIS A 230 14.29 2.18 -9.96
C HIS A 230 13.43 3.04 -9.04
N ALA A 231 13.85 3.22 -7.78
CA ALA A 231 13.19 4.13 -6.86
C ALA A 231 13.27 5.57 -7.38
N SER A 232 12.24 6.35 -7.12
CA SER A 232 12.07 7.69 -7.68
C SER A 232 11.89 8.75 -6.60
N GLY A 233 12.05 10.01 -7.00
CA GLY A 233 11.98 11.15 -6.10
C GLY A 233 13.15 11.16 -5.11
N ARG A 234 12.85 11.25 -3.82
CA ARG A 234 13.85 11.15 -2.74
C ARG A 234 14.01 9.74 -2.16
N ASN A 235 13.23 8.79 -2.66
CA ASN A 235 13.32 7.43 -2.17
C ASN A 235 14.65 6.79 -2.63
N VAL A 236 15.21 5.98 -1.76
CA VAL A 236 16.43 5.22 -2.01
C VAL A 236 16.06 3.86 -2.60
N ASN A 237 16.87 3.35 -3.53
CA ASN A 237 16.68 2.00 -4.06
C ASN A 237 16.62 1.00 -2.91
N SER A 238 15.60 0.13 -2.95
CA SER A 238 15.42 -0.82 -1.86
C SER A 238 16.50 -1.92 -1.81
N SER A 239 17.24 -2.12 -2.90
CA SER A 239 18.47 -2.94 -2.89
C SER A 239 19.49 -2.43 -1.87
N TYR A 240 19.77 -1.12 -1.91
CA TYR A 240 20.67 -0.48 -0.95
C TYR A 240 20.15 -0.60 0.48
N LEU A 241 18.88 -0.28 0.71
CA LEU A 241 18.27 -0.34 2.05
C LEU A 241 18.35 -1.77 2.61
N TYR A 242 18.02 -2.75 1.77
CA TYR A 242 18.06 -4.16 2.15
C TYR A 242 19.47 -4.62 2.50
N GLU A 243 20.47 -4.35 1.66
CA GLU A 243 21.86 -4.75 1.85
C GLU A 243 22.45 -4.18 3.13
N GLU A 244 22.23 -2.89 3.41
CA GLU A 244 22.71 -2.21 4.61
C GLU A 244 22.11 -2.78 5.91
N LEU A 245 20.80 -3.08 5.90
CA LEU A 245 20.12 -3.68 7.06
C LEU A 245 20.49 -5.16 7.23
N ALA A 246 20.54 -5.91 6.14
CA ALA A 246 20.89 -7.32 6.17
C ALA A 246 22.33 -7.56 6.65
N SER A 247 23.27 -6.69 6.27
CA SER A 247 24.68 -6.78 6.72
C SER A 247 24.84 -6.58 8.23
N ARG A 248 23.88 -5.96 8.89
CA ARG A 248 23.83 -5.72 10.34
C ARG A 248 22.85 -6.64 11.08
N ASP A 249 22.35 -7.64 10.39
CA ASP A 249 21.38 -8.60 10.92
C ASP A 249 20.05 -7.96 11.40
N ILE A 250 19.69 -6.80 10.88
CA ILE A 250 18.42 -6.11 11.21
C ILE A 250 17.31 -6.66 10.30
N PRO A 251 16.32 -7.38 10.85
CA PRO A 251 15.18 -7.88 10.06
C PRO A 251 14.28 -6.74 9.59
N MET A 252 13.56 -6.98 8.49
CA MET A 252 12.78 -5.93 7.84
C MET A 252 11.30 -6.31 7.70
N THR A 253 10.41 -5.35 7.97
CA THR A 253 9.04 -5.39 7.50
C THR A 253 8.92 -4.54 6.24
N VAL A 254 8.08 -4.97 5.29
CA VAL A 254 7.94 -4.32 4.00
C VAL A 254 6.67 -3.50 3.94
N MET A 255 6.79 -2.22 3.63
CA MET A 255 5.68 -1.38 3.20
C MET A 255 5.74 -1.14 1.68
N GLU A 256 4.62 -0.73 1.09
CA GLU A 256 4.46 -0.45 -0.34
C GLU A 256 4.86 -1.62 -1.29
N PRO A 257 4.56 -2.89 -0.97
CA PRO A 257 4.87 -4.01 -1.86
C PRO A 257 4.17 -3.86 -3.22
N LEU A 258 3.02 -3.18 -3.26
CA LEU A 258 2.26 -2.87 -4.47
C LEU A 258 2.30 -1.38 -4.87
N ARG A 259 3.09 -0.52 -4.25
CA ARG A 259 3.10 0.94 -4.48
C ARG A 259 1.69 1.54 -4.52
N GLY A 260 0.92 1.32 -3.43
CA GLY A 260 -0.46 1.79 -3.35
C GLY A 260 -1.44 1.10 -4.30
N GLY A 261 -1.11 -0.07 -4.83
CA GLY A 261 -1.89 -0.82 -5.80
C GLY A 261 -1.44 -0.63 -7.25
N ALA A 262 -0.41 0.19 -7.50
CA ALA A 262 0.10 0.42 -8.85
C ALA A 262 0.64 -0.86 -9.50
N LEU A 263 1.29 -1.72 -8.72
CA LEU A 263 1.86 -2.99 -9.19
C LEU A 263 0.84 -4.14 -9.26
N ALA A 264 -0.38 -3.95 -8.78
CA ALA A 264 -1.51 -4.84 -9.05
C ALA A 264 -2.31 -4.43 -10.30
N ASN A 265 -2.16 -3.16 -10.73
CA ASN A 265 -2.86 -2.55 -11.86
C ASN A 265 -1.84 -1.98 -12.84
N VAL A 266 -1.03 -2.85 -13.40
CA VAL A 266 -0.01 -2.49 -14.41
C VAL A 266 -0.66 -2.26 -15.79
N PRO A 267 0.03 -1.59 -16.76
CA PRO A 267 -0.45 -1.46 -18.12
C PRO A 267 -0.78 -2.80 -18.78
N GLU A 268 -1.73 -2.81 -19.71
CA GLU A 268 -2.22 -4.05 -20.36
C GLU A 268 -1.09 -4.83 -21.05
N SER A 269 -0.17 -4.13 -21.73
CA SER A 269 1.01 -4.75 -22.35
C SER A 269 1.91 -5.47 -21.36
N VAL A 270 2.03 -4.94 -20.14
CA VAL A 270 2.81 -5.53 -19.03
C VAL A 270 2.07 -6.71 -18.43
N SER A 271 0.78 -6.55 -18.10
CA SER A 271 -0.02 -7.64 -17.52
C SER A 271 -0.11 -8.85 -18.44
N ALA A 272 -0.22 -8.63 -19.75
CA ALA A 272 -0.21 -9.72 -20.75
C ALA A 272 1.06 -10.57 -20.70
N LYS A 273 2.23 -9.97 -20.49
CA LYS A 273 3.51 -10.67 -20.33
C LYS A 273 3.57 -11.50 -19.03
N MET A 274 3.07 -10.92 -17.92
CA MET A 274 3.03 -11.59 -16.63
C MET A 274 2.08 -12.81 -16.67
N LEU A 275 0.89 -12.64 -17.25
CA LEU A 275 -0.09 -13.72 -17.43
C LEU A 275 0.39 -14.79 -18.43
N ALA A 276 1.10 -14.41 -19.49
CA ALA A 276 1.69 -15.37 -20.42
C ALA A 276 2.73 -16.26 -19.73
N ARG A 277 3.48 -15.73 -18.75
CA ARG A 277 4.46 -16.49 -17.98
C ARG A 277 3.81 -17.41 -16.94
N ASN A 278 2.80 -16.93 -16.22
CA ASN A 278 2.02 -17.72 -15.27
C ASN A 278 0.54 -17.33 -15.32
N PRO A 279 -0.30 -18.04 -16.10
CA PRO A 279 -1.73 -17.72 -16.25
C PRO A 279 -2.56 -17.89 -14.97
N GLN A 280 -2.05 -18.61 -13.97
CA GLN A 280 -2.75 -18.85 -12.70
C GLN A 280 -2.39 -17.82 -11.62
N ALA A 281 -1.34 -17.04 -11.81
CA ALA A 281 -0.91 -16.04 -10.87
C ALA A 281 -1.71 -14.73 -11.06
N SER A 282 -2.20 -14.13 -9.98
CA SER A 282 -2.67 -12.75 -10.04
C SER A 282 -1.49 -11.80 -10.31
N ILE A 283 -1.77 -10.63 -10.89
CA ILE A 283 -0.71 -9.61 -11.09
C ILE A 283 -0.12 -9.18 -9.74
N ALA A 284 -0.97 -9.04 -8.70
CA ALA A 284 -0.53 -8.69 -7.35
C ALA A 284 0.42 -9.73 -6.74
N SER A 285 0.16 -11.03 -6.98
CA SER A 285 0.96 -12.12 -6.40
C SER A 285 2.43 -12.10 -6.85
N TRP A 286 2.74 -11.62 -8.05
CA TRP A 286 4.12 -11.42 -8.50
C TRP A 286 4.89 -10.45 -7.60
N ALA A 287 4.27 -9.31 -7.27
CA ALA A 287 4.91 -8.32 -6.41
C ALA A 287 5.00 -8.79 -4.94
N PHE A 288 3.99 -9.51 -4.44
CA PHE A 288 4.04 -10.09 -3.11
C PHE A 288 5.09 -11.20 -2.99
N ARG A 289 5.16 -12.10 -3.96
CA ARG A 289 6.23 -13.13 -3.99
C ARG A 289 7.61 -12.50 -4.04
N TYR A 290 7.79 -11.47 -4.89
CA TYR A 290 9.05 -10.72 -4.93
C TYR A 290 9.41 -10.15 -3.56
N ALA A 291 8.50 -9.42 -2.94
CA ALA A 291 8.73 -8.76 -1.66
C ALA A 291 9.08 -9.74 -0.53
N GLY A 292 8.47 -10.93 -0.53
CA GLY A 292 8.74 -11.97 0.47
C GLY A 292 9.96 -12.85 0.17
N SER A 293 10.58 -12.74 -1.01
CA SER A 293 11.66 -13.66 -1.44
C SER A 293 12.98 -13.45 -0.70
N GLN A 294 13.23 -12.27 -0.18
CA GLN A 294 14.48 -11.97 0.49
C GLN A 294 14.53 -12.56 1.93
N PRO A 295 15.63 -13.22 2.35
CA PRO A 295 15.69 -13.96 3.62
C PRO A 295 15.49 -13.12 4.88
N LYS A 296 15.88 -11.82 4.88
CA LYS A 296 15.76 -10.93 6.03
C LYS A 296 14.42 -10.19 6.11
N ILE A 297 13.50 -10.47 5.19
CA ILE A 297 12.13 -9.95 5.28
C ILE A 297 11.36 -10.76 6.31
N LEU A 298 10.90 -10.09 7.34
CA LEU A 298 10.10 -10.65 8.43
C LEU A 298 8.61 -10.73 8.07
N SER A 299 8.07 -9.63 7.51
CA SER A 299 6.65 -9.56 7.12
C SER A 299 6.44 -8.55 6.01
N VAL A 300 5.51 -8.84 5.08
CA VAL A 300 5.14 -7.99 3.94
C VAL A 300 3.72 -7.45 4.18
N LEU A 301 3.62 -6.14 4.35
CA LEU A 301 2.37 -5.48 4.72
C LEU A 301 1.47 -5.27 3.51
N SER A 302 0.23 -5.70 3.61
CA SER A 302 -0.80 -5.45 2.60
C SER A 302 -2.04 -4.79 3.20
N GLY A 303 -2.51 -3.71 2.58
CA GLY A 303 -3.79 -3.09 2.88
C GLY A 303 -4.93 -3.82 2.16
N MET A 304 -5.47 -4.86 2.78
CA MET A 304 -6.50 -5.74 2.22
C MET A 304 -7.89 -5.20 2.54
N THR A 305 -8.40 -4.32 1.67
CA THR A 305 -9.71 -3.64 1.83
C THR A 305 -10.90 -4.55 1.56
N TYR A 306 -10.72 -5.60 0.73
CA TYR A 306 -11.78 -6.54 0.33
C TYR A 306 -11.35 -7.97 0.61
N MET A 307 -12.34 -8.87 0.79
CA MET A 307 -12.09 -10.27 1.10
C MET A 307 -11.29 -10.98 -0.01
N GLU A 308 -11.51 -10.60 -1.27
CA GLU A 308 -10.79 -11.15 -2.42
C GLU A 308 -9.30 -10.80 -2.37
N HIS A 309 -8.94 -9.59 -1.91
CA HIS A 309 -7.53 -9.21 -1.71
C HIS A 309 -6.88 -10.07 -0.61
N LEU A 310 -7.59 -10.30 0.49
CA LEU A 310 -7.09 -11.10 1.61
C LEU A 310 -6.91 -12.56 1.18
N GLN A 311 -7.87 -13.13 0.47
CA GLN A 311 -7.81 -14.50 -0.02
C GLN A 311 -6.67 -14.72 -1.02
N ASP A 312 -6.48 -13.82 -1.98
CA ASP A 312 -5.39 -13.87 -2.97
C ASP A 312 -4.00 -13.79 -2.29
N ASN A 313 -3.86 -12.88 -1.32
CA ASN A 313 -2.61 -12.71 -0.59
C ASN A 313 -2.32 -13.90 0.34
N ILE A 314 -3.33 -14.45 1.01
CA ILE A 314 -3.18 -15.70 1.80
C ILE A 314 -2.77 -16.84 0.88
N ALA A 315 -3.40 -17.00 -0.28
CA ALA A 315 -3.02 -18.03 -1.25
C ALA A 315 -1.57 -17.87 -1.72
N THR A 316 -1.09 -16.63 -1.89
CA THR A 316 0.29 -16.33 -2.28
C THR A 316 1.31 -16.72 -1.21
N TYR A 317 0.99 -16.54 0.06
CA TYR A 317 1.91 -16.79 1.18
C TYR A 317 1.66 -18.13 1.92
N SER A 318 0.61 -18.85 1.56
CA SER A 318 0.42 -20.23 2.01
C SER A 318 1.23 -21.18 1.11
N ASN A 319 2.11 -22.00 1.71
CA ASN A 319 3.11 -22.78 0.98
C ASN A 319 4.00 -21.90 0.07
N PHE A 320 4.52 -20.84 0.63
CA PHE A 320 5.27 -19.81 -0.06
C PHE A 320 6.49 -20.38 -0.80
N VAL A 321 6.62 -20.02 -2.08
CA VAL A 321 7.79 -20.33 -2.91
C VAL A 321 8.44 -19.02 -3.32
N PRO A 322 9.68 -18.74 -2.91
CA PRO A 322 10.41 -17.55 -3.34
C PRO A 322 10.54 -17.47 -4.87
N CYS A 323 10.69 -16.26 -5.41
CA CYS A 323 10.98 -16.07 -6.82
C CYS A 323 12.31 -16.73 -7.18
N THR A 324 12.32 -17.47 -8.29
CA THR A 324 13.55 -17.99 -8.88
C THR A 324 14.40 -16.86 -9.47
N GLN A 325 15.68 -17.12 -9.73
CA GLN A 325 16.57 -16.13 -10.38
C GLN A 325 16.00 -15.67 -11.73
N GLU A 326 15.45 -16.57 -12.51
CA GLU A 326 14.82 -16.25 -13.81
C GLU A 326 13.56 -15.35 -13.64
N GLU A 327 12.78 -15.56 -12.58
CA GLU A 327 11.63 -14.71 -12.26
C GLU A 327 12.07 -13.33 -11.75
N LEU A 328 13.14 -13.25 -10.97
CA LEU A 328 13.73 -11.96 -10.55
C LEU A 328 14.21 -11.15 -11.75
N GLU A 329 14.92 -11.78 -12.70
CA GLU A 329 15.34 -11.13 -13.94
C GLU A 329 14.16 -10.73 -14.84
N PHE A 330 13.10 -11.52 -14.87
CA PHE A 330 11.87 -11.17 -15.57
C PHE A 330 11.22 -9.93 -14.95
N LEU A 331 11.10 -9.89 -13.63
CA LEU A 331 10.51 -8.74 -12.92
C LEU A 331 11.36 -7.49 -13.04
N GLU A 332 12.69 -7.60 -13.12
CA GLU A 332 13.56 -6.45 -13.43
C GLU A 332 13.28 -5.89 -14.83
N ARG A 333 13.10 -6.74 -15.86
CA ARG A 333 12.68 -6.28 -17.20
C ARG A 333 11.31 -5.61 -17.17
N ILE A 334 10.37 -6.13 -16.40
CA ILE A 334 9.06 -5.49 -16.18
C ILE A 334 9.24 -4.14 -15.49
N ALA A 335 10.09 -4.02 -14.49
CA ALA A 335 10.38 -2.77 -13.79
C ALA A 335 10.93 -1.70 -14.77
N ILE A 336 11.90 -2.05 -15.59
CA ILE A 336 12.46 -1.16 -16.61
C ILE A 336 11.35 -0.69 -17.56
N GLU A 337 10.49 -1.60 -18.05
CA GLU A 337 9.37 -1.23 -18.92
C GLU A 337 8.38 -0.28 -18.21
N MET A 338 8.08 -0.53 -16.93
CA MET A 338 7.21 0.31 -16.13
C MET A 338 7.71 1.75 -16.01
N THR A 339 9.02 1.98 -15.99
CA THR A 339 9.60 3.34 -15.95
C THR A 339 9.34 4.16 -17.21
N GLN A 340 8.96 3.53 -18.31
CA GLN A 340 8.68 4.21 -19.58
C GLN A 340 7.26 4.82 -19.64
N PHE A 341 6.37 4.43 -18.74
CA PHE A 341 5.02 4.99 -18.68
C PHE A 341 5.02 6.32 -17.91
N PRO A 342 4.36 7.40 -18.40
CA PRO A 342 4.34 8.71 -17.75
C PRO A 342 3.36 8.75 -16.55
N LEU A 343 3.44 7.76 -15.68
CA LEU A 343 2.59 7.65 -14.50
C LEU A 343 3.02 8.67 -13.43
N ILE A 344 2.05 9.17 -12.68
CA ILE A 344 2.30 9.92 -11.45
C ILE A 344 2.44 8.92 -10.30
N GLU A 345 3.50 9.00 -9.55
CA GLU A 345 3.88 8.03 -8.53
C GLU A 345 3.07 8.13 -7.22
N CYS A 346 1.81 8.52 -7.35
CA CYS A 346 0.91 8.63 -6.21
C CYS A 346 0.46 7.25 -5.73
N THR A 347 0.72 6.95 -4.46
CA THR A 347 0.28 5.73 -3.77
C THR A 347 -1.07 5.89 -3.06
N ALA A 348 -1.74 7.02 -3.24
CA ALA A 348 -3.02 7.35 -2.59
C ALA A 348 -2.99 7.20 -1.05
N CYS A 349 -1.86 7.55 -0.43
CA CYS A 349 -1.68 7.48 1.03
C CYS A 349 -2.51 8.54 1.80
N ASN A 350 -3.01 9.56 1.13
CA ASN A 350 -3.82 10.65 1.67
C ASN A 350 -3.09 11.61 2.65
N TYR A 351 -1.77 11.53 2.82
CA TYR A 351 -1.06 12.46 3.72
C TYR A 351 -1.13 13.93 3.28
N CYS A 352 -1.31 14.20 1.98
CA CYS A 352 -1.55 15.53 1.46
C CYS A 352 -2.98 16.05 1.71
N MET A 353 -3.86 15.22 2.28
CA MET A 353 -5.25 15.57 2.58
C MET A 353 -5.45 15.92 4.07
N PRO A 354 -6.45 16.73 4.43
CA PRO A 354 -7.30 17.49 3.51
C PRO A 354 -6.53 18.66 2.86
N CYS A 355 -6.80 18.89 1.58
CA CYS A 355 -6.36 20.14 0.94
C CYS A 355 -7.23 21.31 1.43
N LYS A 356 -6.63 22.42 1.88
CA LYS A 356 -7.37 23.59 2.39
C LYS A 356 -8.25 24.28 1.33
N TYR A 357 -8.02 23.97 0.05
CA TYR A 357 -8.84 24.43 -1.08
C TYR A 357 -9.79 23.34 -1.59
N GLY A 358 -9.96 22.25 -0.85
CA GLY A 358 -10.92 21.20 -1.14
C GLY A 358 -10.55 20.25 -2.28
N ILE A 359 -9.35 20.33 -2.83
CA ILE A 359 -8.94 19.51 -3.98
C ILE A 359 -8.77 18.04 -3.57
N ASP A 360 -9.34 17.11 -4.33
CA ASP A 360 -9.13 15.69 -4.19
C ASP A 360 -7.87 15.24 -4.95
N ILE A 361 -6.70 15.57 -4.39
CA ILE A 361 -5.41 15.31 -5.00
C ILE A 361 -5.23 13.83 -5.39
N PRO A 362 -5.42 12.85 -4.49
CA PRO A 362 -5.27 11.44 -4.84
C PRO A 362 -6.26 10.96 -5.90
N GLY A 363 -7.50 11.40 -5.85
CA GLY A 363 -8.53 11.02 -6.83
C GLY A 363 -8.19 11.46 -8.24
N ILE A 364 -7.69 12.68 -8.39
CA ILE A 364 -7.22 13.21 -9.68
C ILE A 364 -6.07 12.36 -10.24
N PHE A 365 -5.06 12.08 -9.41
CA PHE A 365 -3.88 11.30 -9.84
C PHE A 365 -4.23 9.84 -10.15
N MET A 366 -5.13 9.24 -9.37
CA MET A 366 -5.62 7.89 -9.62
C MET A 366 -6.36 7.80 -10.95
N HIS A 367 -7.24 8.76 -11.27
CA HIS A 367 -7.93 8.80 -12.55
C HIS A 367 -6.96 9.00 -13.72
N TYR A 368 -6.02 9.94 -13.60
CA TYR A 368 -4.99 10.18 -14.62
C TYR A 368 -4.19 8.90 -14.90
N ASN A 369 -3.67 8.26 -13.87
CA ASN A 369 -2.91 7.02 -13.98
C ASN A 369 -3.76 5.86 -14.55
N LYS A 370 -5.03 5.79 -14.19
CA LYS A 370 -5.96 4.80 -14.77
C LYS A 370 -6.07 4.98 -16.27
N CYS A 371 -6.25 6.21 -16.74
CA CYS A 371 -6.35 6.48 -18.18
C CYS A 371 -5.08 6.07 -18.95
N ILE A 372 -3.89 6.25 -18.36
CA ILE A 372 -2.63 5.79 -18.96
C ILE A 372 -2.58 4.26 -19.03
N ARG A 373 -2.90 3.57 -17.95
CA ARG A 373 -2.82 2.09 -17.88
C ARG A 373 -3.80 1.38 -18.80
N GLU A 374 -4.96 1.97 -19.01
CA GLU A 374 -6.06 1.40 -19.83
C GLU A 374 -6.05 1.94 -21.27
N ASP A 375 -4.98 2.58 -21.72
CA ASP A 375 -4.87 3.24 -23.05
C ASP A 375 -6.06 4.17 -23.37
N LEU A 376 -6.57 4.86 -22.34
CA LEU A 376 -7.67 5.82 -22.46
C LEU A 376 -7.21 7.27 -22.56
N MET A 377 -5.89 7.50 -22.64
CA MET A 377 -5.31 8.83 -22.77
C MET A 377 -5.30 9.25 -24.23
N PRO A 378 -5.98 10.32 -24.65
CA PRO A 378 -5.81 10.85 -26.00
C PRO A 378 -4.43 11.53 -26.12
N MET A 379 -3.60 11.04 -27.04
CA MET A 379 -2.24 11.55 -27.25
C MET A 379 -2.19 12.61 -28.35
N SER A 380 -3.14 12.58 -29.27
CA SER A 380 -3.26 13.55 -30.37
C SER A 380 -4.72 13.71 -30.80
N SER A 381 -5.10 14.90 -31.21
CA SER A 381 -6.41 15.18 -31.84
C SER A 381 -6.61 14.42 -33.16
N GLY A 382 -5.53 13.96 -33.80
CA GLY A 382 -5.55 13.11 -35.00
C GLY A 382 -5.76 11.61 -34.74
N ASP A 383 -5.81 11.17 -33.49
CA ASP A 383 -6.02 9.74 -33.16
C ASP A 383 -7.36 9.23 -33.66
N LYS A 384 -7.38 8.06 -34.33
CA LYS A 384 -8.62 7.44 -34.85
C LYS A 384 -9.73 7.34 -33.79
N ASN A 385 -9.39 7.17 -32.52
CA ASN A 385 -10.29 7.03 -31.40
C ASN A 385 -10.39 8.29 -30.53
N TYR A 386 -9.87 9.42 -30.99
CA TYR A 386 -9.78 10.65 -30.18
C TYR A 386 -11.09 10.99 -29.44
N ARG A 387 -12.24 10.99 -30.12
CA ARG A 387 -13.54 11.30 -29.49
C ARG A 387 -13.88 10.34 -28.34
N LYS A 388 -13.58 9.05 -28.52
CA LYS A 388 -13.81 8.03 -27.48
C LYS A 388 -12.88 8.23 -26.30
N LEU A 389 -11.58 8.44 -26.54
CA LEU A 389 -10.56 8.64 -25.51
C LEU A 389 -10.80 9.94 -24.74
N ARG A 390 -11.07 11.05 -25.46
CA ARG A 390 -11.46 12.33 -24.86
C ARG A 390 -12.67 12.20 -23.93
N ARG A 391 -13.72 11.50 -24.38
CA ARG A 391 -14.92 11.25 -23.55
C ARG A 391 -14.59 10.39 -22.34
N ALA A 392 -13.79 9.34 -22.51
CA ALA A 392 -13.40 8.45 -21.41
C ALA A 392 -12.64 9.23 -20.33
N PHE A 393 -11.70 10.08 -20.73
CA PHE A 393 -10.95 10.92 -19.80
C PHE A 393 -11.86 11.93 -19.07
N LEU A 394 -12.61 12.76 -19.81
CA LEU A 394 -13.41 13.85 -19.22
C LEU A 394 -14.55 13.34 -18.34
N VAL A 395 -15.37 12.39 -18.86
CA VAL A 395 -16.48 11.81 -18.09
C VAL A 395 -15.97 10.96 -16.93
N GLY A 396 -14.84 10.27 -17.13
CA GLY A 396 -14.16 9.51 -16.08
C GLY A 396 -13.68 10.41 -14.95
N MET A 397 -13.10 11.58 -15.27
CA MET A 397 -12.70 12.59 -14.28
C MET A 397 -13.90 13.05 -13.45
N ASP A 398 -14.99 13.46 -14.09
CA ASP A 398 -16.20 13.95 -13.40
C ASP A 398 -16.88 12.89 -12.53
N ARG A 399 -16.74 11.60 -12.88
CA ARG A 399 -17.24 10.48 -12.07
C ARG A 399 -16.31 10.11 -10.92
N SER A 400 -15.02 10.30 -11.09
CA SER A 400 -14.00 9.95 -10.08
C SER A 400 -13.80 11.05 -9.05
N VAL A 401 -13.95 12.31 -9.47
CA VAL A 401 -13.68 13.51 -8.66
C VAL A 401 -14.78 14.53 -8.90
N ASN A 402 -15.46 14.92 -7.82
CA ASN A 402 -16.48 15.99 -7.91
C ASN A 402 -15.86 17.24 -8.57
N PRO A 403 -16.56 17.90 -9.51
CA PRO A 403 -16.06 19.10 -10.19
C PRO A 403 -15.54 20.21 -9.26
N LEU A 404 -16.13 20.37 -8.06
CA LEU A 404 -15.68 21.34 -7.04
C LEU A 404 -14.34 20.94 -6.37
N HIS A 405 -13.85 19.74 -6.61
CA HIS A 405 -12.62 19.20 -6.02
C HIS A 405 -11.54 18.88 -7.06
N GLN A 406 -11.71 19.34 -8.31
CA GLN A 406 -10.79 19.10 -9.42
C GLN A 406 -9.56 20.03 -9.42
N ALA A 407 -8.61 19.73 -10.29
CA ALA A 407 -7.30 20.37 -10.37
C ALA A 407 -7.34 21.89 -10.63
N SER A 408 -8.38 22.39 -11.32
CA SER A 408 -8.59 23.81 -11.63
C SER A 408 -8.65 24.72 -10.40
N HIS A 409 -8.96 24.17 -9.22
CA HIS A 409 -8.99 24.92 -7.96
C HIS A 409 -7.63 25.06 -7.27
N CYS A 410 -6.56 24.49 -7.86
CA CYS A 410 -5.22 24.54 -7.26
C CYS A 410 -4.58 25.91 -7.47
N ILE A 411 -4.29 26.62 -6.37
CA ILE A 411 -3.61 27.94 -6.40
C ILE A 411 -2.07 27.83 -6.29
N GLY A 412 -1.51 26.61 -6.21
CA GLY A 412 -0.06 26.42 -6.12
C GLY A 412 0.57 26.71 -4.76
N CYS A 413 -0.18 26.71 -3.65
CA CYS A 413 0.34 27.09 -2.32
C CYS A 413 1.49 26.21 -1.78
N GLY A 414 1.62 24.96 -2.26
CA GLY A 414 2.73 24.07 -1.90
C GLY A 414 2.59 23.28 -0.60
N ASP A 415 1.57 23.51 0.23
CA ASP A 415 1.39 22.86 1.54
C ASP A 415 1.32 21.33 1.49
N CYS A 416 1.00 20.75 0.33
CA CYS A 416 0.93 19.31 0.10
C CYS A 416 2.31 18.67 -0.20
N ILE A 417 3.31 19.48 -0.62
CA ILE A 417 4.64 18.97 -1.05
C ILE A 417 5.38 18.31 0.12
N PRO A 418 5.57 18.94 1.29
CA PRO A 418 6.32 18.34 2.39
C PRO A 418 5.63 17.11 2.99
N LYS A 419 4.32 16.98 2.78
CA LYS A 419 3.53 15.85 3.28
C LYS A 419 3.62 14.60 2.40
N CYS A 420 4.13 14.73 1.16
CA CYS A 420 4.16 13.64 0.19
C CYS A 420 5.38 12.75 0.40
N PRO A 421 5.24 11.47 0.81
CA PRO A 421 6.37 10.55 0.95
C PRO A 421 7.04 10.23 -0.38
N GLN A 422 6.27 10.33 -1.50
CA GLN A 422 6.80 10.12 -2.85
C GLN A 422 7.41 11.39 -3.48
N THR A 423 7.46 12.51 -2.73
CA THR A 423 8.00 13.82 -3.19
C THR A 423 7.46 14.34 -4.53
N ILE A 424 6.21 14.01 -4.82
CA ILE A 424 5.55 14.50 -6.03
C ILE A 424 5.45 16.03 -5.96
N GLY A 425 5.85 16.71 -7.03
CA GLY A 425 5.58 18.13 -7.23
C GLY A 425 4.08 18.36 -7.49
N ILE A 426 3.25 18.12 -6.45
CA ILE A 426 1.79 18.03 -6.56
C ILE A 426 1.17 19.23 -7.29
N PRO A 427 1.48 20.51 -6.96
CA PRO A 427 0.89 21.65 -7.67
C PRO A 427 1.22 21.67 -9.15
N ALA A 428 2.46 21.34 -9.52
CA ALA A 428 2.88 21.31 -10.91
C ALA A 428 2.16 20.20 -11.71
N ARG A 429 1.98 19.02 -11.09
CA ARG A 429 1.23 17.91 -11.71
C ARG A 429 -0.26 18.21 -11.83
N LEU A 430 -0.87 18.83 -10.83
CA LEU A 430 -2.26 19.28 -10.91
C LEU A 430 -2.44 20.29 -12.03
N HIS A 431 -1.55 21.28 -12.14
CA HIS A 431 -1.60 22.26 -13.22
C HIS A 431 -1.45 21.62 -14.61
N GLN A 432 -0.56 20.65 -14.79
CA GLN A 432 -0.43 19.90 -16.04
C GLN A 432 -1.72 19.18 -16.42
N ILE A 433 -2.36 18.50 -15.43
CA ILE A 433 -3.63 17.80 -15.65
C ILE A 433 -4.75 18.79 -15.98
N ASP A 434 -4.79 19.95 -15.32
CA ASP A 434 -5.78 20.99 -15.57
C ASP A 434 -5.65 21.55 -17.00
N LEU A 435 -4.44 21.94 -17.41
CA LEU A 435 -4.17 22.39 -18.78
C LEU A 435 -4.57 21.34 -19.82
N PHE A 436 -4.27 20.07 -19.56
CA PHE A 436 -4.66 18.97 -20.44
C PHE A 436 -6.18 18.82 -20.49
N THR A 437 -6.85 18.86 -19.35
CA THR A 437 -8.31 18.80 -19.23
C THR A 437 -8.99 19.93 -20.00
N GLU A 438 -8.49 21.16 -19.86
CA GLU A 438 -9.03 22.33 -20.55
C GLU A 438 -8.81 22.26 -22.09
N LYS A 439 -7.65 21.78 -22.54
CA LYS A 439 -7.45 21.49 -23.98
C LYS A 439 -8.48 20.50 -24.51
N LEU A 440 -8.74 19.42 -23.77
CA LEU A 440 -9.74 18.44 -24.15
C LEU A 440 -11.16 19.03 -24.15
N LYS A 441 -11.53 19.85 -23.16
CA LYS A 441 -12.87 20.52 -23.09
C LYS A 441 -13.06 21.44 -24.30
N GLN A 442 -12.06 22.22 -24.64
CA GLN A 442 -12.09 23.15 -25.76
C GLN A 442 -11.93 22.48 -27.13
N ASN A 443 -11.72 21.15 -27.14
CA ASN A 443 -11.46 20.38 -28.36
C ASN A 443 -10.33 20.98 -29.21
N LYS A 444 -9.32 21.56 -28.55
CA LYS A 444 -8.13 22.11 -29.21
C LYS A 444 -7.20 21.00 -29.66
N GLU A 445 -6.57 21.22 -30.80
CA GLU A 445 -5.48 20.36 -31.28
C GLU A 445 -4.28 20.37 -30.34
N PHE A 446 -3.60 19.23 -30.17
CA PHE A 446 -2.36 19.06 -29.39
C PHE A 446 -1.57 17.85 -29.89
#